data_4643630c4f892be18d6f28df60609f5f
#
_entry.id   4643630c4f892be18d6f28df60609f5f
#
_cell.length_a   1.000
_cell.length_b   1.000
_cell.length_c   1.000
_cell.angle_alpha   90.00
_cell.angle_beta   90.00
_cell.angle_gamma   90.00
#
_symmetry.space_group_name_H-M   'P 1'
#
loop_
_entity.id
_entity.type
_entity.pdbx_description
1 polymer ?
#
loop_
_entity_poly.entity_id
_entity_poly.type
_entity_poly.pdbx_seq_one_letter_code
_entity_poly.pdbx_strand_id
1 'polypeptide(L)'
;MLTAVVVFTALVAGSALAGLLAGLLWTVIAPHAQVVTTGGGGADVVNPETSAFIAADGWFVVLCALGGAACGLLGWALAVRRHGVPAVLGLLGGGVAAALAARWLGQRSGLAAFNRLLAVSRPGTLLRAPLSLGAHGALAFWPMAAGLVVGGIEAIGLMRGRRYAAADLAGPAMAPADGAMPDPAEGW
;
A
#
# COMPACT_ATOMS: atom_id res chain seq x y z
N MET A 1 12.44 -10.30 -23.25
CA MET A 1 11.04 -10.57 -22.91
C MET A 1 10.88 -11.48 -21.68
N LEU A 2 11.59 -12.60 -21.60
CA LEU A 2 11.48 -13.55 -20.47
C LEU A 2 11.74 -12.89 -19.10
N THR A 3 12.81 -12.10 -18.98
CA THR A 3 13.14 -11.38 -17.73
C THR A 3 12.02 -10.43 -17.26
N ALA A 4 11.38 -9.71 -18.19
CA ALA A 4 10.27 -8.81 -17.86
C ALA A 4 9.06 -9.58 -17.31
N VAL A 5 8.74 -10.73 -17.92
CA VAL A 5 7.63 -11.60 -17.45
C VAL A 5 7.95 -12.18 -16.07
N VAL A 6 9.18 -12.65 -15.86
CA VAL A 6 9.60 -13.19 -14.55
C VAL A 6 9.53 -12.12 -13.46
N VAL A 7 10.02 -10.92 -13.72
CA VAL A 7 9.97 -9.81 -12.76
C VAL A 7 8.52 -9.41 -12.44
N PHE A 8 7.68 -9.27 -13.46
CA PHE A 8 6.26 -8.98 -13.30
C PHE A 8 5.58 -10.04 -12.42
N THR A 9 5.74 -11.32 -12.77
CA THR A 9 5.10 -12.42 -12.04
C THR A 9 5.60 -12.53 -10.60
N ALA A 10 6.90 -12.34 -10.37
CA ALA A 10 7.48 -12.36 -9.04
C ALA A 10 6.93 -11.23 -8.14
N LEU A 11 6.78 -10.02 -8.70
CA LEU A 11 6.19 -8.88 -7.98
C LEU A 11 4.72 -9.12 -7.67
N VAL A 12 3.94 -9.64 -8.61
CA VAL A 12 2.53 -10.00 -8.39
C VAL A 12 2.40 -11.06 -7.31
N ALA A 13 3.18 -12.14 -7.39
CA ALA A 13 3.14 -13.23 -6.42
C ALA A 13 3.58 -12.77 -5.03
N GLY A 14 4.68 -12.01 -4.93
CA GLY A 14 5.18 -11.46 -3.67
C GLY A 14 4.17 -10.52 -3.02
N SER A 15 3.55 -9.63 -3.80
CA SER A 15 2.51 -8.74 -3.31
C SER A 15 1.27 -9.51 -2.85
N ALA A 16 0.84 -10.54 -3.59
CA ALA A 16 -0.30 -11.38 -3.20
C ALA A 16 -0.04 -12.10 -1.87
N LEU A 17 1.17 -12.61 -1.65
CA LEU A 17 1.57 -13.21 -0.37
C LEU A 17 1.52 -12.18 0.77
N ALA A 18 2.03 -10.96 0.55
CA ALA A 18 1.90 -9.88 1.51
C ALA A 18 0.43 -9.53 1.80
N GLY A 19 -0.43 -9.58 0.78
CA GLY A 19 -1.87 -9.41 0.92
C GLY A 19 -2.51 -10.47 1.79
N LEU A 20 -2.13 -11.75 1.66
CA LEU A 20 -2.63 -12.81 2.54
C LEU A 20 -2.25 -12.54 4.01
N LEU A 21 -1.02 -12.11 4.27
CA LEU A 21 -0.59 -11.73 5.63
C LEU A 21 -1.40 -10.56 6.17
N ALA A 22 -1.63 -9.53 5.36
CA ALA A 22 -2.47 -8.39 5.74
C ALA A 22 -3.92 -8.81 6.00
N GLY A 23 -4.46 -9.74 5.23
CA GLY A 23 -5.79 -10.31 5.45
C GLY A 23 -5.90 -11.05 6.79
N LEU A 24 -4.89 -11.85 7.16
CA LEU A 24 -4.82 -12.48 8.48
C LEU A 24 -4.74 -11.43 9.59
N LEU A 25 -3.88 -10.43 9.44
CA LEU A 25 -3.72 -9.37 10.42
C LEU A 25 -5.02 -8.57 10.61
N TRP A 26 -5.75 -8.34 9.52
CA TRP A 26 -7.08 -7.70 9.56
C TRP A 26 -8.06 -8.49 10.44
N THR A 27 -8.06 -9.83 10.39
CA THR A 27 -8.95 -10.65 11.23
C THR A 27 -8.64 -10.56 12.72
N VAL A 28 -7.40 -10.23 13.08
CA VAL A 28 -6.97 -10.10 14.47
C VAL A 28 -7.26 -8.71 15.03
N ILE A 29 -7.06 -7.67 14.21
CA ILE A 29 -7.10 -6.27 14.67
C ILE A 29 -8.51 -5.68 14.53
N ALA A 30 -9.25 -6.05 13.47
CA ALA A 30 -10.52 -5.42 13.18
C ALA A 30 -11.60 -5.77 14.22
N PRO A 31 -12.38 -4.79 14.66
CA PRO A 31 -13.51 -5.04 15.55
C PRO A 31 -14.59 -5.83 14.83
N HIS A 32 -15.19 -6.80 15.52
CA HIS A 32 -16.26 -7.64 15.01
C HIS A 32 -17.62 -7.11 15.50
N ALA A 33 -18.58 -7.01 14.60
CA ALA A 33 -19.95 -6.67 14.97
C ALA A 33 -20.58 -7.84 15.74
N GLN A 34 -21.54 -7.53 16.61
CA GLN A 34 -22.32 -8.54 17.34
C GLN A 34 -23.60 -8.82 16.59
N VAL A 35 -23.94 -10.10 16.51
CA VAL A 35 -25.21 -10.60 15.94
C VAL A 35 -25.94 -11.45 16.97
N VAL A 36 -27.25 -11.43 16.93
CA VAL A 36 -28.12 -12.29 17.75
C VAL A 36 -28.73 -13.37 16.86
N THR A 37 -28.69 -14.60 17.33
CA THR A 37 -29.30 -15.72 16.61
C THR A 37 -30.83 -15.66 16.67
N THR A 38 -31.51 -15.75 15.52
CA THR A 38 -32.97 -15.65 15.43
C THR A 38 -33.67 -17.03 15.37
N GLY A 39 -32.91 -18.12 15.36
CA GLY A 39 -33.42 -19.49 15.16
C GLY A 39 -33.47 -19.88 13.69
N GLY A 40 -33.56 -21.18 13.42
CA GLY A 40 -33.57 -21.70 12.04
C GLY A 40 -32.28 -21.44 11.25
N GLY A 41 -31.17 -21.14 11.93
CA GLY A 41 -29.88 -20.82 11.27
C GLY A 41 -29.76 -19.37 10.80
N GLY A 42 -30.62 -18.47 11.23
CA GLY A 42 -30.56 -17.03 10.98
C GLY A 42 -29.83 -16.26 12.10
N ALA A 43 -29.28 -15.11 11.77
CA ALA A 43 -28.72 -14.16 12.73
C ALA A 43 -28.98 -12.73 12.26
N ASP A 44 -29.43 -11.87 13.16
CA ASP A 44 -29.64 -10.45 12.91
C ASP A 44 -28.60 -9.60 13.64
N VAL A 45 -28.21 -8.50 13.03
CA VAL A 45 -27.28 -7.56 13.65
C VAL A 45 -27.94 -6.86 14.83
N VAL A 46 -27.31 -6.92 16.01
CA VAL A 46 -27.86 -6.33 17.24
C VAL A 46 -28.03 -4.81 17.07
N ASN A 47 -27.06 -4.17 16.44
CA ASN A 47 -27.13 -2.74 16.14
C ASN A 47 -26.55 -2.49 14.75
N PRO A 48 -27.39 -2.27 13.72
CA PRO A 48 -26.94 -2.03 12.35
C PRO A 48 -26.16 -0.73 12.19
N GLU A 49 -26.32 0.23 13.09
CA GLU A 49 -25.59 1.51 13.09
C GLU A 49 -24.26 1.43 13.87
N THR A 50 -23.79 0.22 14.22
CA THR A 50 -22.57 0.08 14.99
C THR A 50 -21.35 0.57 14.20
N SER A 51 -20.51 1.38 14.84
CA SER A 51 -19.23 1.84 14.29
C SER A 51 -18.25 0.69 13.97
N ALA A 52 -18.54 -0.54 14.43
CA ALA A 52 -17.68 -1.70 14.21
C ALA A 52 -17.48 -2.01 12.71
N PHE A 53 -18.51 -1.85 11.87
CA PHE A 53 -18.38 -2.07 10.42
C PHE A 53 -17.47 -1.03 9.78
N ILE A 54 -17.69 0.27 10.12
CA ILE A 54 -16.85 1.37 9.61
C ILE A 54 -15.41 1.24 10.09
N ALA A 55 -15.22 0.87 11.35
CA ALA A 55 -13.91 0.65 11.91
C ALA A 55 -13.19 -0.56 11.28
N ALA A 56 -13.89 -1.65 10.96
CA ALA A 56 -13.33 -2.79 10.26
C ALA A 56 -12.84 -2.41 8.85
N ASP A 57 -13.64 -1.65 8.10
CA ASP A 57 -13.26 -1.11 6.80
C ASP A 57 -12.07 -0.14 6.92
N GLY A 58 -12.05 0.73 7.93
CA GLY A 58 -10.95 1.64 8.22
C GLY A 58 -9.63 0.90 8.50
N TRP A 59 -9.65 -0.14 9.31
CA TRP A 59 -8.46 -0.98 9.54
C TRP A 59 -7.97 -1.67 8.27
N PHE A 60 -8.89 -2.12 7.41
CA PHE A 60 -8.52 -2.69 6.11
C PHE A 60 -7.79 -1.67 5.24
N VAL A 61 -8.29 -0.42 5.16
CA VAL A 61 -7.65 0.68 4.42
C VAL A 61 -6.24 0.96 4.95
N VAL A 62 -6.08 1.05 6.28
CA VAL A 62 -4.77 1.28 6.90
C VAL A 62 -3.78 0.17 6.54
N LEU A 63 -4.20 -1.09 6.66
CA LEU A 63 -3.36 -2.24 6.30
C LEU A 63 -3.01 -2.26 4.81
N CYS A 64 -3.96 -1.94 3.93
CA CYS A 64 -3.70 -1.81 2.50
C CYS A 64 -2.73 -0.67 2.18
N ALA A 65 -2.85 0.48 2.85
CA ALA A 65 -1.95 1.61 2.65
C ALA A 65 -0.52 1.29 3.12
N LEU A 66 -0.37 0.72 4.32
CA LEU A 66 0.93 0.33 4.85
C LEU A 66 1.59 -0.79 4.03
N GLY A 67 0.81 -1.84 3.70
CA GLY A 67 1.29 -2.94 2.86
C GLY A 67 1.68 -2.48 1.47
N GLY A 68 0.86 -1.61 0.86
CA GLY A 68 1.15 -1.01 -0.44
C GLY A 68 2.41 -0.14 -0.42
N ALA A 69 2.57 0.70 0.61
CA ALA A 69 3.77 1.52 0.77
C ALA A 69 5.03 0.66 0.96
N ALA A 70 4.97 -0.37 1.79
CA ALA A 70 6.08 -1.29 1.99
C ALA A 70 6.44 -2.05 0.71
N CYS A 71 5.44 -2.59 -0.01
CA CYS A 71 5.65 -3.24 -1.31
C CYS A 71 6.20 -2.27 -2.35
N GLY A 72 5.73 -1.01 -2.37
CA GLY A 72 6.22 0.05 -3.24
C GLY A 72 7.70 0.34 -3.00
N LEU A 73 8.10 0.51 -1.75
CA LEU A 73 9.48 0.78 -1.36
C LEU A 73 10.42 -0.39 -1.70
N LEU A 74 10.04 -1.60 -1.30
CA LEU A 74 10.82 -2.80 -1.58
C LEU A 74 10.89 -3.09 -3.09
N GLY A 75 9.76 -3.00 -3.78
CA GLY A 75 9.70 -3.20 -5.22
C GLY A 75 10.50 -2.17 -6.00
N TRP A 76 10.50 -0.90 -5.58
CA TRP A 76 11.37 0.12 -6.15
C TRP A 76 12.85 -0.24 -5.96
N ALA A 77 13.25 -0.57 -4.73
CA ALA A 77 14.65 -0.88 -4.41
C ALA A 77 15.18 -2.12 -5.14
N LEU A 78 14.35 -3.16 -5.27
CA LEU A 78 14.76 -4.45 -5.80
C LEU A 78 14.55 -4.58 -7.32
N ALA A 79 13.48 -3.99 -7.85
CA ALA A 79 13.04 -4.25 -9.22
C ALA A 79 12.93 -3.00 -10.09
N VAL A 80 12.26 -1.93 -9.66
CA VAL A 80 11.95 -0.77 -10.51
C VAL A 80 13.24 -0.08 -10.97
N ARG A 81 14.21 0.09 -10.11
CA ARG A 81 15.53 0.68 -10.43
C ARG A 81 16.29 -0.05 -11.54
N ARG A 82 16.02 -1.34 -11.72
CA ARG A 82 16.75 -2.22 -12.68
C ARG A 82 15.95 -2.53 -13.93
N HIS A 83 14.62 -2.61 -13.82
CA HIS A 83 13.76 -3.13 -14.89
C HIS A 83 12.72 -2.10 -15.38
N GLY A 84 12.59 -0.95 -14.73
CA GLY A 84 11.71 0.14 -15.18
C GLY A 84 10.24 -0.24 -15.28
N VAL A 85 9.61 0.08 -16.42
CA VAL A 85 8.16 -0.03 -16.65
C VAL A 85 7.56 -1.40 -16.33
N PRO A 86 8.12 -2.55 -16.75
CA PRO A 86 7.57 -3.87 -16.40
C PRO A 86 7.45 -4.10 -14.90
N ALA A 87 8.40 -3.60 -14.11
CA ALA A 87 8.37 -3.72 -12.66
C ALA A 87 7.27 -2.83 -12.03
N VAL A 88 7.07 -1.63 -12.54
CA VAL A 88 5.98 -0.74 -12.09
C VAL A 88 4.62 -1.39 -12.36
N LEU A 89 4.41 -1.93 -13.56
CA LEU A 89 3.17 -2.63 -13.89
C LEU A 89 2.96 -3.87 -13.01
N GLY A 90 4.02 -4.62 -12.72
CA GLY A 90 3.98 -5.75 -11.80
C GLY A 90 3.61 -5.34 -10.38
N LEU A 91 4.09 -4.20 -9.91
CA LEU A 91 3.77 -3.65 -8.60
C LEU A 91 2.31 -3.20 -8.49
N LEU A 92 1.80 -2.49 -9.51
CA LEU A 92 0.40 -2.04 -9.54
C LEU A 92 -0.55 -3.23 -9.65
N GLY A 93 -0.31 -4.15 -10.59
CA GLY A 93 -1.09 -5.40 -10.72
C GLY A 93 -0.99 -6.27 -9.47
N GLY A 94 0.21 -6.37 -8.88
CA GLY A 94 0.45 -7.03 -7.62
C GLY A 94 -0.30 -6.39 -6.45
N GLY A 95 -0.41 -5.07 -6.43
CA GLY A 95 -1.19 -4.34 -5.43
C GLY A 95 -2.68 -4.68 -5.49
N VAL A 96 -3.25 -4.80 -6.68
CA VAL A 96 -4.64 -5.28 -6.86
C VAL A 96 -4.77 -6.72 -6.38
N ALA A 97 -3.86 -7.61 -6.78
CA ALA A 97 -3.87 -9.00 -6.35
C ALA A 97 -3.73 -9.13 -4.83
N ALA A 98 -2.88 -8.30 -4.19
CA ALA A 98 -2.70 -8.25 -2.74
C ALA A 98 -3.98 -7.83 -2.01
N ALA A 99 -4.63 -6.77 -2.46
CA ALA A 99 -5.88 -6.29 -1.86
C ALA A 99 -7.00 -7.34 -1.97
N LEU A 100 -7.12 -8.00 -3.13
CA LEU A 100 -8.07 -9.09 -3.34
C LEU A 100 -7.76 -10.31 -2.45
N ALA A 101 -6.48 -10.68 -2.34
CA ALA A 101 -6.02 -11.78 -1.48
C ALA A 101 -6.30 -11.49 0.00
N ALA A 102 -6.03 -10.24 0.45
CA ALA A 102 -6.32 -9.79 1.80
C ALA A 102 -7.81 -9.88 2.13
N ARG A 103 -8.65 -9.34 1.24
CA ARG A 103 -10.11 -9.42 1.37
C ARG A 103 -10.59 -10.86 1.43
N TRP A 104 -10.15 -11.68 0.45
CA TRP A 104 -10.59 -13.06 0.34
C TRP A 104 -10.27 -13.89 1.59
N LEU A 105 -9.02 -13.79 2.08
CA LEU A 105 -8.60 -14.53 3.26
C LEU A 105 -9.26 -13.98 4.53
N GLY A 106 -9.31 -12.64 4.68
CA GLY A 106 -9.92 -12.00 5.84
C GLY A 106 -11.41 -12.35 5.99
N GLN A 107 -12.17 -12.33 4.91
CA GLN A 107 -13.59 -12.68 4.95
C GLN A 107 -13.83 -14.18 5.17
N ARG A 108 -12.97 -15.06 4.66
CA ARG A 108 -13.10 -16.51 4.85
C ARG A 108 -12.65 -16.97 6.23
N SER A 109 -11.71 -16.23 6.83
CA SER A 109 -11.25 -16.53 8.18
C SER A 109 -12.38 -16.36 9.18
N GLY A 110 -12.70 -17.43 9.91
CA GLY A 110 -13.78 -17.44 10.90
C GLY A 110 -15.18 -17.76 10.35
N LEU A 111 -15.44 -17.69 9.04
CA LEU A 111 -16.76 -17.98 8.47
C LEU A 111 -17.23 -19.41 8.76
N ALA A 112 -16.34 -20.39 8.64
CA ALA A 112 -16.66 -21.80 8.94
C ALA A 112 -16.96 -22.02 10.43
N ALA A 113 -16.22 -21.37 11.33
CA ALA A 113 -16.47 -21.42 12.76
C ALA A 113 -17.78 -20.73 13.12
N PHE A 114 -18.07 -19.58 12.53
CA PHE A 114 -19.34 -18.86 12.70
C PHE A 114 -20.54 -19.73 12.26
N ASN A 115 -20.48 -20.33 11.08
CA ASN A 115 -21.56 -21.19 10.58
C ASN A 115 -21.80 -22.41 11.47
N ARG A 116 -20.75 -23.02 12.03
CA ARG A 116 -20.87 -24.11 13.00
C ARG A 116 -21.53 -23.65 14.29
N LEU A 117 -21.12 -22.51 14.83
CA LEU A 117 -21.72 -21.96 16.04
C LEU A 117 -23.18 -21.58 15.80
N LEU A 118 -23.49 -20.98 14.65
CA LEU A 118 -24.85 -20.60 14.28
C LEU A 118 -25.79 -21.82 14.24
N ALA A 119 -25.32 -22.95 13.70
CA ALA A 119 -26.11 -24.19 13.58
C ALA A 119 -26.46 -24.82 14.93
N VAL A 120 -25.63 -24.63 15.98
CA VAL A 120 -25.85 -25.26 17.30
C VAL A 120 -26.34 -24.27 18.36
N SER A 121 -26.38 -22.99 18.06
CA SER A 121 -26.75 -21.94 19.02
C SER A 121 -28.27 -21.84 19.18
N ARG A 122 -28.71 -21.56 20.40
CA ARG A 122 -30.11 -21.29 20.72
C ARG A 122 -30.49 -19.86 20.21
N PRO A 123 -31.75 -19.65 19.86
CA PRO A 123 -32.26 -18.30 19.59
C PRO A 123 -31.94 -17.35 20.73
N GLY A 124 -31.52 -16.11 20.40
CA GLY A 124 -31.12 -15.11 21.40
C GLY A 124 -29.64 -15.18 21.83
N THR A 125 -28.83 -16.12 21.30
CA THR A 125 -27.40 -16.18 21.60
C THR A 125 -26.63 -15.09 20.85
N LEU A 126 -25.76 -14.34 21.55
CA LEU A 126 -24.87 -13.37 20.93
C LEU A 126 -23.65 -14.06 20.32
N LEU A 127 -23.39 -13.80 19.06
CA LEU A 127 -22.23 -14.28 18.33
C LEU A 127 -21.48 -13.10 17.71
N ARG A 128 -20.19 -13.31 17.42
CA ARG A 128 -19.38 -12.35 16.65
C ARG A 128 -19.59 -12.60 15.16
N ALA A 129 -20.03 -11.57 14.42
CA ALA A 129 -20.19 -11.67 12.98
C ALA A 129 -18.83 -11.87 12.29
N PRO A 130 -18.79 -12.63 11.19
CA PRO A 130 -17.59 -12.68 10.35
C PRO A 130 -17.34 -11.30 9.75
N LEU A 131 -16.06 -11.01 9.46
CA LEU A 131 -15.69 -9.75 8.84
C LEU A 131 -16.26 -9.67 7.42
N SER A 132 -16.84 -8.53 7.09
CA SER A 132 -17.28 -8.20 5.74
C SER A 132 -16.72 -6.83 5.36
N LEU A 133 -16.17 -6.70 4.16
CA LEU A 133 -15.72 -5.43 3.61
C LEU A 133 -16.90 -4.76 2.89
N GLY A 134 -17.42 -3.68 3.46
CA GLY A 134 -18.49 -2.88 2.88
C GLY A 134 -17.96 -1.89 1.84
N ALA A 135 -16.82 -1.26 2.13
CA ALA A 135 -16.20 -0.26 1.27
C ALA A 135 -15.32 -0.90 0.17
N HIS A 136 -15.89 -1.26 -0.98
CA HIS A 136 -15.13 -1.86 -2.09
C HIS A 136 -14.01 -0.98 -2.63
N GLY A 137 -14.13 0.35 -2.51
CA GLY A 137 -13.08 1.31 -2.86
C GLY A 137 -11.80 1.15 -2.03
N ALA A 138 -11.88 0.51 -0.86
CA ALA A 138 -10.72 0.22 -0.03
C ALA A 138 -9.65 -0.65 -0.73
N LEU A 139 -10.05 -1.45 -1.72
CA LEU A 139 -9.14 -2.27 -2.53
C LEU A 139 -8.15 -1.45 -3.36
N ALA A 140 -8.47 -0.20 -3.69
CA ALA A 140 -7.61 0.68 -4.44
C ALA A 140 -6.42 1.22 -3.62
N PHE A 141 -6.50 1.21 -2.29
CA PHE A 141 -5.47 1.81 -1.43
C PHE A 141 -4.12 1.11 -1.54
N TRP A 142 -4.09 -0.19 -1.77
CA TRP A 142 -2.83 -0.92 -1.94
C TRP A 142 -2.06 -0.46 -3.18
N PRO A 143 -2.62 -0.58 -4.42
CA PRO A 143 -1.90 -0.13 -5.61
C PRO A 143 -1.65 1.37 -5.62
N MET A 144 -2.54 2.19 -5.06
CA MET A 144 -2.34 3.64 -4.93
C MET A 144 -1.14 3.97 -4.04
N ALA A 145 -1.05 3.36 -2.85
CA ALA A 145 0.06 3.59 -1.94
C ALA A 145 1.39 3.14 -2.56
N ALA A 146 1.41 1.97 -3.21
CA ALA A 146 2.60 1.49 -3.92
C ALA A 146 3.03 2.45 -5.05
N GLY A 147 2.06 2.91 -5.85
CA GLY A 147 2.30 3.86 -6.94
C GLY A 147 2.77 5.23 -6.45
N LEU A 148 2.20 5.75 -5.37
CA LEU A 148 2.60 7.02 -4.76
C LEU A 148 4.03 6.96 -4.22
N VAL A 149 4.43 5.87 -3.59
CA VAL A 149 5.81 5.68 -3.10
C VAL A 149 6.80 5.64 -4.26
N VAL A 150 6.53 4.83 -5.27
CA VAL A 150 7.42 4.73 -6.46
C VAL A 150 7.49 6.05 -7.19
N GLY A 151 6.34 6.66 -7.51
CA GLY A 151 6.27 7.94 -8.20
C GLY A 151 6.91 9.08 -7.42
N GLY A 152 6.75 9.12 -6.10
CA GLY A 152 7.38 10.10 -5.23
C GLY A 152 8.90 10.00 -5.24
N ILE A 153 9.45 8.79 -5.15
CA ILE A 153 10.91 8.56 -5.19
C ILE A 153 11.48 8.99 -6.55
N GLU A 154 10.83 8.60 -7.65
CA GLU A 154 11.26 8.99 -9.01
C GLU A 154 11.18 10.50 -9.22
N ALA A 155 10.10 11.15 -8.78
CA ALA A 155 9.95 12.60 -8.87
C ALA A 155 11.05 13.35 -8.11
N ILE A 156 11.40 12.90 -6.90
CA ILE A 156 12.50 13.48 -6.11
C ILE A 156 13.83 13.29 -6.85
N GLY A 157 14.07 12.13 -7.43
CA GLY A 157 15.27 11.84 -8.23
C GLY A 157 15.41 12.81 -9.42
N LEU A 158 14.32 13.00 -10.18
CA LEU A 158 14.30 13.95 -11.30
C LEU A 158 14.52 15.39 -10.88
N MET A 159 13.92 15.84 -9.77
CA MET A 159 14.13 17.20 -9.26
C MET A 159 15.57 17.44 -8.84
N ARG A 160 16.21 16.46 -8.19
CA ARG A 160 17.63 16.55 -7.82
C ARG A 160 18.52 16.62 -9.05
N GLY A 161 18.31 15.76 -10.05
CA GLY A 161 19.07 15.78 -11.29
C GLY A 161 18.99 17.12 -12.03
N ARG A 162 17.81 17.73 -12.09
CA ARG A 162 17.63 19.06 -12.69
C ARG A 162 18.39 20.17 -11.94
N ARG A 163 18.45 20.11 -10.60
CA ARG A 163 19.19 21.10 -9.80
C ARG A 163 20.68 20.99 -10.05
N TYR A 164 21.24 19.79 -10.14
CA TYR A 164 22.66 19.59 -10.45
C TYR A 164 23.00 20.09 -11.86
N ALA A 165 22.18 19.78 -12.86
CA ALA A 165 22.36 20.26 -14.22
C ALA A 165 22.30 21.80 -14.32
N ALA A 166 21.39 22.43 -13.59
CA ALA A 166 21.29 23.89 -13.54
C ALA A 166 22.50 24.54 -12.85
N ALA A 167 23.03 23.91 -11.79
CA ALA A 167 24.25 24.41 -11.11
C ALA A 167 25.50 24.28 -12.00
N ASP A 168 25.61 23.19 -12.77
CA ASP A 168 26.70 22.97 -13.74
C ASP A 168 26.69 24.02 -14.86
N LEU A 169 25.49 24.36 -15.35
CA LEU A 169 25.30 25.40 -16.39
C LEU A 169 25.56 26.82 -15.87
N ALA A 170 25.41 27.07 -14.55
CA ALA A 170 25.69 28.36 -13.95
C ALA A 170 27.20 28.65 -13.85
N GLY A 171 28.07 27.67 -14.06
CA GLY A 171 29.50 27.76 -13.98
C GLY A 171 30.03 28.16 -12.58
N PRO A 172 31.31 28.02 -12.30
CA PRO A 172 31.90 28.66 -11.15
C PRO A 172 31.71 30.18 -11.33
N ALA A 173 31.10 30.84 -10.32
CA ALA A 173 30.99 32.30 -10.32
C ALA A 173 32.38 32.86 -10.65
N MET A 174 32.46 33.55 -11.80
CA MET A 174 33.70 34.14 -12.26
C MET A 174 34.20 34.99 -11.10
N ALA A 175 35.30 34.57 -10.46
CA ALA A 175 35.94 35.35 -9.42
C ALA A 175 36.15 36.77 -10.01
N PRO A 176 35.83 37.85 -9.28
CA PRO A 176 36.09 39.16 -9.76
C PRO A 176 37.58 39.17 -10.13
N ALA A 177 37.88 39.48 -11.38
CA ALA A 177 39.23 39.73 -11.81
C ALA A 177 39.72 40.92 -10.98
N ASP A 178 40.44 40.67 -9.88
CA ASP A 178 41.28 41.65 -9.23
C ASP A 178 42.37 42.02 -10.23
N GLY A 179 41.95 42.79 -11.22
CA GLY A 179 42.86 43.60 -12.04
C GLY A 179 43.38 44.70 -11.18
N ALA A 180 44.27 44.35 -10.26
CA ALA A 180 45.23 45.31 -9.75
C ALA A 180 46.06 45.79 -10.95
N MET A 181 45.63 46.88 -11.54
CA MET A 181 46.43 47.63 -12.50
C MET A 181 47.68 48.05 -11.74
N PRO A 182 48.90 47.66 -12.14
CA PRO A 182 50.11 48.14 -11.48
C PRO A 182 50.18 49.70 -11.62
N ASP A 183 50.35 50.37 -10.50
CA ASP A 183 50.50 51.81 -10.40
C ASP A 183 51.66 52.26 -11.27
N PRO A 184 51.46 53.14 -12.30
CA PRO A 184 52.54 53.59 -13.19
C PRO A 184 53.50 54.60 -12.55
N ALA A 185 53.46 54.72 -11.22
CA ALA A 185 54.24 55.81 -10.53
C ALA A 185 55.56 55.36 -9.88
N GLU A 186 56.03 54.11 -10.06
CA GLU A 186 57.38 53.75 -9.59
C GLU A 186 58.38 53.60 -10.75
N GLY A 187 58.74 54.74 -11.34
CA GLY A 187 59.78 54.81 -12.34
C GLY A 187 60.36 56.20 -12.43
N TRP A 188 61.17 56.58 -11.46
CA TRP A 188 62.30 57.61 -11.58
C TRP A 188 63.29 57.36 -10.46
#